data_e903b636f7f1ed789250080aa0a1ceec
#
_entry.id   e903b636f7f1ed789250080aa0a1ceec
#
_cell.length_a   1.000
_cell.length_b   1.000
_cell.length_c   1.000
_cell.angle_alpha   90.00
_cell.angle_beta   90.00
_cell.angle_gamma   90.00
#
_symmetry.space_group_name_H-M   'P 1'
#
loop_
_entity.id
_entity.type
_entity.pdbx_description
1 polymer ?
#
loop_
_entity_poly.entity_id
_entity_poly.type
_entity_poly.pdbx_seq_one_letter_code
_entity_poly.pdbx_strand_id
1 'polypeptide(L)'
;MEDAYKAPKEVEELSGGWWNYRIIEKKDEWESKQTGNKYYNISFVLKEVYYKADGSIWSWTEGDTALVFDNIKDVKFLFKAVKKAAKHNVLREVNDKMIDTGKRMKDYTEKDLCNFSWEEEYGREDSNW
;
A
#
# COMPACT_ATOMS: atom_id res chain seq x y z
N MET A 1 -3.34 12.63 -14.60
CA MET A 1 -3.19 13.18 -13.31
C MET A 1 -3.26 12.10 -12.26
N GLU A 2 -2.25 12.01 -11.59
CA GLU A 2 -2.24 11.04 -10.61
C GLU A 2 -3.07 11.48 -9.49
N ASP A 3 -3.34 11.02 -8.63
CA ASP A 3 -4.04 11.12 -7.40
C ASP A 3 -5.25 12.03 -7.40
N ALA A 4 -6.40 11.47 -7.29
CA ALA A 4 -7.65 12.18 -7.20
C ALA A 4 -7.94 12.74 -5.81
N TYR A 5 -7.10 12.44 -4.83
CA TYR A 5 -7.34 12.87 -3.46
C TYR A 5 -7.00 14.34 -3.29
N LYS A 6 -7.89 15.09 -2.68
CA LYS A 6 -7.66 16.50 -2.41
C LYS A 6 -7.42 16.74 -0.93
N ALA A 7 -6.46 17.60 -0.62
CA ALA A 7 -6.13 17.94 0.74
C ALA A 7 -7.28 18.66 1.42
N PRO A 8 -7.47 18.43 2.71
CA PRO A 8 -8.33 19.30 3.50
C PRO A 8 -7.80 20.72 3.45
N LYS A 9 -8.71 21.66 3.38
CA LYS A 9 -8.37 23.05 3.18
C LYS A 9 -7.42 23.62 4.25
N GLU A 10 -7.67 23.26 5.49
CA GLU A 10 -6.85 23.74 6.59
C GLU A 10 -5.41 23.23 6.51
N VAL A 11 -5.20 22.07 5.93
CA VAL A 11 -3.85 21.54 5.78
C VAL A 11 -3.10 22.25 4.69
N GLU A 12 -3.76 22.58 3.59
CA GLU A 12 -3.17 23.35 2.50
C GLU A 12 -2.69 24.71 2.99
N GLU A 13 -3.47 25.35 3.84
CA GLU A 13 -3.12 26.67 4.38
C GLU A 13 -1.92 26.64 5.30
N LEU A 14 -1.66 25.49 5.95
CA LEU A 14 -0.60 25.41 6.93
C LEU A 14 0.80 25.34 6.36
N SER A 15 0.99 24.67 5.24
CA SER A 15 2.35 24.36 4.80
C SER A 15 2.58 24.42 3.31
N GLY A 16 1.58 24.78 2.54
CA GLY A 16 1.70 24.65 1.11
C GLY A 16 1.80 23.21 0.67
N GLY A 17 1.57 22.28 1.59
CA GLY A 17 1.60 20.84 1.34
C GLY A 17 1.06 20.10 2.56
N TRP A 18 0.90 18.80 2.40
CA TRP A 18 0.30 17.99 3.44
C TRP A 18 0.67 16.53 3.20
N TRP A 19 0.27 15.65 4.11
CA TRP A 19 0.55 14.23 3.98
C TRP A 19 -0.61 13.40 4.51
N ASN A 20 -0.66 12.16 4.06
CA ASN A 20 -1.56 11.17 4.64
C ASN A 20 -0.95 9.80 4.50
N TYR A 21 -1.59 8.82 5.12
CA TYR A 21 -1.22 7.42 4.91
C TYR A 21 -1.90 6.92 3.65
N ARG A 22 -1.15 6.17 2.87
CA ARG A 22 -1.70 5.51 1.69
C ARG A 22 -1.26 4.05 1.69
N ILE A 23 -2.07 3.23 1.05
CA ILE A 23 -1.73 1.84 0.83
C ILE A 23 -0.94 1.75 -0.46
N ILE A 24 0.23 1.13 -0.38
CA ILE A 24 1.13 0.99 -1.53
C ILE A 24 1.22 -0.48 -1.88
N GLU A 25 1.09 -0.79 -3.15
CA GLU A 25 1.26 -2.14 -3.65
C GLU A 25 2.74 -2.51 -3.63
N LYS A 26 3.03 -3.70 -3.12
CA LYS A 26 4.39 -4.22 -3.10
C LYS A 26 4.38 -5.57 -3.79
N LYS A 27 5.19 -5.71 -4.82
CA LYS A 27 5.24 -6.93 -5.61
C LYS A 27 6.53 -7.68 -5.36
N ASP A 28 6.41 -8.95 -5.01
CA ASP A 28 7.54 -9.85 -4.90
C ASP A 28 7.48 -10.81 -6.09
N GLU A 29 8.61 -11.00 -6.74
CA GLU A 29 8.70 -11.89 -7.89
C GLU A 29 9.87 -12.85 -7.67
N TRP A 30 9.68 -14.09 -8.06
CA TRP A 30 10.75 -15.08 -7.96
C TRP A 30 10.55 -16.16 -9.01
N GLU A 31 11.60 -16.94 -9.21
CA GLU A 31 11.60 -18.03 -10.16
C GLU A 31 11.96 -19.31 -9.44
N SER A 32 11.22 -20.38 -9.73
CA SER A 32 11.52 -21.69 -9.17
C SER A 32 12.77 -22.24 -9.81
N LYS A 33 13.74 -22.63 -9.00
CA LYS A 33 14.98 -23.25 -9.50
C LYS A 33 14.74 -24.64 -10.09
N GLN A 34 13.68 -25.28 -9.67
CA GLN A 34 13.35 -26.62 -10.12
C GLN A 34 12.63 -26.65 -11.46
N THR A 35 11.70 -25.74 -11.63
CA THR A 35 10.82 -25.76 -12.83
C THR A 35 11.07 -24.59 -13.78
N GLY A 36 11.74 -23.53 -13.32
CA GLY A 36 11.91 -22.33 -14.12
C GLY A 36 10.65 -21.47 -14.18
N ASN A 37 9.60 -21.86 -13.50
CA ASN A 37 8.37 -21.07 -13.48
C ASN A 37 8.57 -19.77 -12.72
N LYS A 38 7.95 -18.72 -13.22
CA LYS A 38 7.99 -17.40 -12.59
C LYS A 38 6.72 -17.16 -11.81
N TYR A 39 6.90 -16.67 -10.61
CA TYR A 39 5.81 -16.41 -9.68
C TYR A 39 5.83 -14.97 -9.22
N TYR A 40 4.67 -14.46 -8.83
CA TYR A 40 4.59 -13.18 -8.17
C TYR A 40 3.57 -13.21 -7.04
N ASN A 41 3.75 -12.31 -6.11
CA ASN A 41 2.83 -12.13 -5.00
C ASN A 41 2.74 -10.65 -4.69
N ILE A 42 1.53 -10.13 -4.57
CA ILE A 42 1.27 -8.75 -4.21
C ILE A 42 0.91 -8.68 -2.74
N SER A 43 1.54 -7.79 -2.04
CA SER A 43 1.17 -7.43 -0.68
C SER A 43 0.97 -5.93 -0.61
N PHE A 44 0.54 -5.45 0.53
CA PHE A 44 0.24 -4.04 0.70
C PHE A 44 0.97 -3.52 1.91
N VAL A 45 1.55 -2.35 1.78
CA VAL A 45 2.24 -1.68 2.87
C VAL A 45 1.64 -0.30 3.09
N LEU A 46 1.78 0.20 4.29
CA LEU A 46 1.31 1.53 4.64
C LEU A 46 2.50 2.47 4.59
N LYS A 47 2.36 3.59 3.90
CA LYS A 47 3.40 4.61 3.83
C LYS A 47 2.80 5.98 4.04
N GLU A 48 3.63 6.89 4.54
CA GLU A 48 3.29 8.30 4.54
C GLU A 48 3.59 8.86 3.17
N VAL A 49 2.61 9.51 2.58
CA VAL A 49 2.76 10.12 1.26
C VAL A 49 2.58 11.62 1.42
N TYR A 50 3.49 12.38 0.86
CA TYR A 50 3.55 13.83 0.99
C TYR A 50 3.13 14.49 -0.31
N TYR A 51 2.30 15.52 -0.21
CA TYR A 51 1.68 16.16 -1.36
C TYR A 51 2.09 17.62 -1.43
N LYS A 52 2.13 18.13 -2.65
CA LYS A 52 2.25 19.55 -2.87
C LYS A 52 0.90 20.24 -2.65
N ALA A 53 0.91 21.55 -2.56
CA ALA A 53 -0.32 22.32 -2.36
C ALA A 53 -1.38 22.03 -3.43
N ASP A 54 -0.96 21.68 -4.65
CA ASP A 54 -1.88 21.36 -5.74
C ASP A 54 -2.44 19.93 -5.66
N GLY A 55 -2.04 19.15 -4.66
CA GLY A 55 -2.51 17.80 -4.48
C GLY A 55 -1.68 16.73 -5.16
N SER A 56 -0.65 17.08 -5.92
CA SER A 56 0.21 16.10 -6.56
C SER A 56 1.18 15.50 -5.54
N ILE A 57 1.57 14.26 -5.76
CA ILE A 57 2.51 13.56 -4.88
C ILE A 57 3.93 14.01 -5.19
N TRP A 58 4.70 14.37 -4.15
CA TRP A 58 6.08 14.72 -4.37
C TRP A 58 7.07 13.83 -3.61
N SER A 59 6.63 13.17 -2.55
CA SER A 59 7.54 12.32 -1.76
C SER A 59 6.75 11.30 -0.95
N TRP A 60 7.44 10.29 -0.45
CA TRP A 60 6.88 9.27 0.44
C TRP A 60 8.01 8.66 1.27
N THR A 61 7.63 7.97 2.35
CA THR A 61 8.63 7.28 3.18
C THR A 61 9.17 6.07 2.44
N GLU A 62 10.48 5.86 2.47
CA GLU A 62 11.08 4.71 1.78
C GLU A 62 10.77 3.40 2.48
N GLY A 63 10.83 3.39 3.80
CA GLY A 63 10.50 2.19 4.57
C GLY A 63 9.02 2.06 4.81
N ASP A 64 8.61 0.90 5.27
CA ASP A 64 7.23 0.67 5.67
C ASP A 64 6.97 1.38 6.99
N THR A 65 5.73 1.83 7.21
CA THR A 65 5.38 2.50 8.43
C THR A 65 5.50 1.54 9.62
N ALA A 66 6.26 1.93 10.62
CA ALA A 66 6.37 1.16 11.84
C ALA A 66 5.12 1.36 12.69
N LEU A 67 4.60 0.26 13.22
CA LEU A 67 3.42 0.31 14.07
C LEU A 67 3.86 0.27 15.53
N VAL A 68 4.12 1.45 16.07
CA VAL A 68 4.54 1.59 17.47
C VAL A 68 3.48 2.35 18.24
N PHE A 69 3.03 1.78 19.34
CA PHE A 69 1.97 2.37 20.12
C PHE A 69 2.44 2.62 21.55
N ASP A 70 2.25 3.84 22.02
CA ASP A 70 2.55 4.19 23.41
C ASP A 70 1.32 4.10 24.30
N ASN A 71 0.13 4.16 23.70
CA ASN A 71 -1.10 4.11 24.46
C ASN A 71 -2.29 3.77 23.55
N ILE A 72 -3.46 3.59 24.17
CA ILE A 72 -4.66 3.19 23.43
C ILE A 72 -5.15 4.28 22.47
N LYS A 73 -4.85 5.54 22.74
CA LYS A 73 -5.24 6.62 21.84
C LYS A 73 -4.49 6.51 20.52
N ASP A 74 -3.22 6.12 20.58
CA ASP A 74 -2.41 5.92 19.38
C ASP A 74 -2.95 4.77 18.55
N VAL A 75 -3.39 3.71 19.19
CA VAL A 75 -4.00 2.57 18.50
C VAL A 75 -5.25 3.00 17.75
N LYS A 76 -6.13 3.74 18.43
CA LYS A 76 -7.38 4.23 17.82
C LYS A 76 -7.10 5.17 16.67
N PHE A 77 -6.14 6.05 16.84
CA PHE A 77 -5.76 6.99 15.79
C PHE A 77 -5.26 6.25 14.56
N LEU A 78 -4.38 5.27 14.75
CA LEU A 78 -3.81 4.54 13.63
C LEU A 78 -4.85 3.68 12.93
N PHE A 79 -5.74 3.01 13.67
CA PHE A 79 -6.83 2.27 13.05
C PHE A 79 -7.68 3.17 12.15
N LYS A 80 -7.97 4.36 12.64
CA LYS A 80 -8.75 5.33 11.87
C LYS A 80 -8.01 5.75 10.61
N ALA A 81 -6.71 5.99 10.74
CA ALA A 81 -5.87 6.41 9.62
C ALA A 81 -5.75 5.30 8.58
N VAL A 82 -5.57 4.05 9.00
CA VAL A 82 -5.50 2.91 8.10
C VAL A 82 -6.84 2.72 7.38
N LYS A 83 -7.93 2.86 8.10
CA LYS A 83 -9.26 2.74 7.52
C LYS A 83 -9.50 3.80 6.45
N LYS A 84 -9.05 5.02 6.70
CA LYS A 84 -9.10 6.09 5.69
C LYS A 84 -8.22 5.77 4.50
N ALA A 85 -7.01 5.29 4.74
CA ALA A 85 -6.09 4.93 3.66
C ALA A 85 -6.69 3.85 2.76
N ALA A 86 -7.39 2.90 3.33
CA ALA A 86 -8.01 1.81 2.57
C ALA A 86 -9.16 2.28 1.67
N LYS A 87 -9.69 3.47 1.91
CA LYS A 87 -10.75 4.04 1.07
C LYS A 87 -10.22 4.71 -0.18
N HIS A 88 -8.92 4.94 -0.25
CA HIS A 88 -8.28 5.52 -1.42
C HIS A 88 -7.75 4.41 -2.31
N ASN A 89 -7.55 4.75 -3.58
CA ASN A 89 -6.92 3.82 -4.50
C ASN A 89 -5.52 3.45 -4.01
N VAL A 90 -5.14 2.22 -4.25
CA VAL A 90 -3.80 1.74 -3.97
C VAL A 90 -2.82 2.42 -4.92
N LEU A 91 -1.65 2.76 -4.42
CA LEU A 91 -0.60 3.36 -5.23
C LEU A 91 0.47 2.31 -5.54
N ARG A 92 1.22 2.55 -6.60
CA ARG A 92 2.32 1.68 -7.03
C ARG A 92 3.52 2.54 -7.37
N GLU A 93 4.67 2.18 -6.85
CA GLU A 93 5.90 2.87 -7.18
C GLU A 93 6.51 2.28 -8.44
N VAL A 94 6.70 3.11 -9.46
CA VAL A 94 7.28 2.69 -10.74
C VAL A 94 8.29 3.75 -11.17
N ASN A 95 9.54 3.35 -11.30
CA ASN A 95 10.63 4.25 -11.75
C ASN A 95 10.67 5.55 -10.94
N ASP A 96 10.67 5.40 -9.63
CA ASP A 96 10.73 6.53 -8.67
C ASP A 96 9.55 7.49 -8.74
N LYS A 97 8.44 7.01 -9.28
CA LYS A 97 7.18 7.76 -9.29
C LYS A 97 6.10 6.94 -8.64
N MET A 98 5.18 7.62 -7.98
CA MET A 98 4.04 6.97 -7.36
C MET A 98 2.84 7.10 -8.29
N ILE A 99 2.28 5.97 -8.68
CA ILE A 99 1.18 5.90 -9.65
C ILE A 99 -0.07 5.38 -8.97
N ASP A 100 -1.20 6.01 -9.29
CA ASP A 100 -2.51 5.55 -8.83
C ASP A 100 -2.91 4.33 -9.66
N THR A 101 -3.20 3.21 -8.98
CA THR A 101 -3.58 1.97 -9.66
C THR A 101 -5.02 1.96 -10.18
N GLY A 102 -5.82 2.91 -9.72
CA GLY A 102 -7.24 2.93 -10.06
C GLY A 102 -8.08 1.94 -9.28
N LYS A 103 -7.48 1.19 -8.38
CA LYS A 103 -8.17 0.17 -7.57
C LYS A 103 -7.98 0.41 -6.09
N ARG A 104 -9.03 0.20 -5.32
CA ARG A 104 -8.91 0.12 -3.87
C ARG A 104 -8.42 -1.27 -3.50
N MET A 105 -7.87 -1.41 -2.30
CA MET A 105 -7.40 -2.70 -1.82
C MET A 105 -8.49 -3.78 -1.90
N LYS A 106 -9.72 -3.44 -1.58
CA LYS A 106 -10.84 -4.37 -1.61
C LYS A 106 -11.19 -4.88 -3.01
N ASP A 107 -10.74 -4.19 -4.05
CA ASP A 107 -11.07 -4.54 -5.44
C ASP A 107 -10.05 -5.49 -6.07
N TYR A 108 -9.00 -5.83 -5.34
CA TYR A 108 -8.01 -6.80 -5.83
C TYR A 108 -8.59 -8.20 -5.77
N THR A 109 -8.45 -8.94 -6.87
CA THR A 109 -8.89 -10.33 -6.95
C THR A 109 -7.73 -11.25 -6.59
N GLU A 110 -8.02 -12.52 -6.40
CA GLU A 110 -6.97 -13.50 -6.15
C GLU A 110 -5.94 -13.52 -7.28
N LYS A 111 -6.39 -13.36 -8.51
CA LYS A 111 -5.48 -13.32 -9.66
C LYS A 111 -4.61 -12.07 -9.66
N ASP A 112 -5.11 -10.97 -9.12
CA ASP A 112 -4.30 -9.77 -8.96
C ASP A 112 -3.19 -9.99 -7.94
N LEU A 113 -3.50 -10.73 -6.87
CA LEU A 113 -2.59 -10.88 -5.75
C LEU A 113 -1.47 -11.88 -5.99
N CYS A 114 -1.73 -12.93 -6.74
CA CYS A 114 -0.69 -13.91 -7.05
C CYS A 114 -1.11 -14.75 -8.25
N ASN A 115 -0.12 -15.38 -8.87
CA ASN A 115 -0.38 -16.25 -10.03
C ASN A 115 -0.25 -17.72 -9.71
N PHE A 116 -0.40 -18.09 -8.45
CA PHE A 116 -0.27 -19.47 -8.02
C PHE A 116 -1.15 -19.73 -6.79
N SER A 117 -1.37 -21.02 -6.53
CA SER A 117 -2.03 -21.44 -5.30
C SER A 117 -0.95 -21.95 -4.34
N TRP A 118 -0.93 -21.41 -3.14
CA TRP A 118 0.02 -21.88 -2.13
C TRP A 118 -0.14 -23.37 -1.85
N GLU A 119 -1.37 -23.86 -1.88
CA GLU A 119 -1.62 -25.29 -1.66
C GLU A 119 -1.07 -26.14 -2.79
N GLU A 120 -1.23 -25.69 -4.04
CA GLU A 120 -0.74 -26.43 -5.19
C GLU A 120 0.77 -26.43 -5.29
N GLU A 121 1.41 -25.32 -4.98
CA GLU A 121 2.85 -25.17 -5.17
C GLU A 121 3.68 -25.73 -4.00
N TYR A 122 3.19 -25.59 -2.78
CA TYR A 122 3.96 -25.93 -1.59
C TYR A 122 3.32 -27.03 -0.77
N GLY A 123 2.26 -27.61 -1.28
CA GLY A 123 1.51 -28.60 -0.54
C GLY A 123 0.70 -27.98 0.57
N ARG A 124 -0.30 -28.74 1.00
CA ARG A 124 -1.09 -28.31 2.12
C ARG A 124 -0.26 -28.53 3.37
N GLU A 125 0.19 -27.47 3.95
CA GLU A 125 0.77 -27.59 5.24
C GLU A 125 -0.28 -28.13 6.16
N ASP A 126 0.05 -29.13 6.86
CA ASP A 126 -0.82 -29.54 7.90
C ASP A 126 -1.02 -28.35 8.75
N SER A 127 -2.21 -27.91 8.74
CA SER A 127 -2.55 -26.75 9.45
C SER A 127 -2.46 -27.03 10.91
N ASN A 128 -1.31 -27.31 11.33
CA ASN A 128 -1.07 -27.43 12.72
C ASN A 128 -0.81 -26.12 13.34
N TRP A 129 -1.13 -25.17 12.69
CA TRP A 129 -0.90 -23.88 13.19
C TRP A 129 -2.15 -23.02 13.40
#